data_6ce3d4856e20ccbb7ac9f306feb28a83
#
_entry.id   6ce3d4856e20ccbb7ac9f306feb28a83
#
_cell.length_a   1.000
_cell.length_b   1.000
_cell.length_c   1.000
_cell.angle_alpha   90.00
_cell.angle_beta   90.00
_cell.angle_gamma   90.00
#
_symmetry.space_group_name_H-M   'P 1'
#
loop_
_entity.id
_entity.type
_entity.pdbx_description
1 polymer ?
#
loop_
_entity_poly.entity_id
_entity_poly.type
_entity_poly.pdbx_seq_one_letter_code
_entity_poly.pdbx_strand_id
1 'polypeptide(L)'
;MGAVPVEVLNIGFGNVVLRSRIVAILSARSSKDSKAVFSEPMKRLRDDAKEAGRLVDATCGRRTQTLVVTDSGHVILSAVQSSTLALRLGGSEEARAVP
;
A
#
# COMPACT_ATOMS: atom_id res chain seq x y z
N MET A 1 -18.86 -19.93 17.92
CA MET A 1 -18.06 -19.69 17.84
C MET A 1 -17.62 -18.97 17.12
N GLY A 2 -17.23 -18.57 17.16
CA GLY A 2 -16.84 -17.51 16.71
C GLY A 2 -16.05 -17.44 15.57
N ALA A 3 -16.56 -16.81 14.65
CA ALA A 3 -15.77 -16.48 13.50
C ALA A 3 -14.69 -15.49 13.91
N VAL A 4 -13.51 -15.69 13.36
CA VAL A 4 -12.45 -14.73 13.52
C VAL A 4 -12.82 -13.49 12.74
N PRO A 5 -12.77 -12.31 13.36
CA PRO A 5 -13.09 -11.09 12.62
C PRO A 5 -12.15 -10.91 11.44
N VAL A 6 -12.72 -10.52 10.33
CA VAL A 6 -11.93 -10.17 9.16
C VAL A 6 -11.45 -8.73 9.34
N GLU A 7 -10.16 -8.54 9.33
CA GLU A 7 -9.60 -7.21 9.47
C GLU A 7 -9.16 -6.68 8.13
N VAL A 8 -9.51 -5.44 7.88
CA VAL A 8 -9.19 -4.79 6.62
C VAL A 8 -8.42 -3.51 6.88
N LEU A 9 -7.65 -3.14 5.89
CA LEU A 9 -6.93 -1.87 5.89
C LEU A 9 -7.60 -0.94 4.90
N ASN A 10 -8.03 0.21 5.37
CA ASN A 10 -8.62 1.22 4.51
C ASN A 10 -7.50 1.94 3.77
N ILE A 11 -7.54 1.88 2.45
CA ILE A 11 -6.51 2.48 1.60
C ILE A 11 -7.03 3.70 0.84
N GLY A 12 -8.20 4.19 1.23
CA GLY A 12 -8.73 5.43 0.67
C GLY A 12 -9.86 5.20 -0.30
N PHE A 13 -10.73 6.18 -0.40
CA PHE A 13 -11.83 6.23 -1.37
C PHE A 13 -12.75 5.00 -1.29
N GLY A 14 -12.95 4.51 -0.06
CA GLY A 14 -13.85 3.39 0.15
C GLY A 14 -13.26 2.03 -0.20
N ASN A 15 -11.97 1.97 -0.49
CA ASN A 15 -11.31 0.72 -0.84
C ASN A 15 -10.60 0.14 0.37
N VAL A 16 -10.67 -1.16 0.51
CA VAL A 16 -10.02 -1.86 1.61
C VAL A 16 -9.27 -3.07 1.09
N VAL A 17 -8.25 -3.45 1.83
CA VAL A 17 -7.45 -4.65 1.54
C VAL A 17 -7.45 -5.51 2.79
N LEU A 18 -7.52 -6.82 2.62
CA LEU A 18 -7.43 -7.72 3.77
C LEU A 18 -6.05 -7.61 4.40
N ARG A 19 -6.01 -7.33 5.69
CA ARG A 19 -4.74 -7.14 6.38
C ARG A 19 -3.84 -8.35 6.29
N SER A 20 -4.43 -9.53 6.39
CA SER A 20 -3.66 -10.77 6.37
C SER A 20 -3.01 -11.06 5.03
N ARG A 21 -3.42 -10.35 3.99
CA ARG A 21 -2.89 -10.58 2.64
C ARG A 21 -1.83 -9.58 2.24
N ILE A 22 -1.51 -8.63 3.10
CA ILE A 22 -0.54 -7.59 2.79
C ILE A 22 0.86 -8.07 3.15
N VAL A 23 1.74 -7.98 2.19
CA VAL A 23 3.15 -8.33 2.40
C VAL A 23 3.98 -7.10 2.69
N ALA A 24 3.69 -5.99 1.99
CA ALA A 24 4.50 -4.79 2.13
C ALA A 24 3.69 -3.55 1.81
N ILE A 25 4.04 -2.48 2.47
CA ILE A 25 3.52 -1.14 2.19
C ILE A 25 4.73 -0.29 1.87
N LEU A 26 4.80 0.19 0.64
CA LEU A 26 5.99 0.86 0.15
C LEU A 26 5.67 2.29 -0.26
N SER A 27 6.53 3.21 0.15
CA SER A 27 6.37 4.59 -0.28
C SER A 27 6.72 4.67 -1.76
N ALA A 28 5.84 5.25 -2.54
CA ALA A 28 6.05 5.34 -3.98
C ALA A 28 7.06 6.43 -4.34
N ARG A 29 7.27 7.37 -3.43
CA ARG A 29 8.02 8.57 -3.75
C ARG A 29 9.26 8.69 -2.91
N SER A 30 10.31 9.23 -3.51
CA SER A 30 11.53 9.50 -2.78
C SER A 30 11.30 10.67 -1.83
N SER A 31 11.73 10.51 -0.59
CA SER A 31 11.61 11.57 0.39
C SER A 31 12.53 12.74 0.10
N LYS A 32 13.51 12.54 -0.76
CA LYS A 32 14.49 13.57 -1.05
C LYS A 32 14.13 14.43 -2.24
N ASP A 33 13.16 14.02 -3.01
CA ASP A 33 12.82 14.73 -4.22
C ASP A 33 11.45 15.34 -4.08
N SER A 34 11.42 16.65 -3.95
CA SER A 34 10.16 17.37 -3.81
C SER A 34 9.30 17.29 -5.07
N LYS A 35 9.88 16.93 -6.20
CA LYS A 35 9.12 16.77 -7.43
C LYS A 35 8.35 15.47 -7.43
N ALA A 36 8.70 14.61 -6.53
CA ALA A 36 7.80 13.56 -6.17
C ALA A 36 7.45 12.61 -7.29
N VAL A 37 8.45 12.12 -7.93
CA VAL A 37 8.24 11.06 -8.90
C VAL A 37 8.46 9.72 -8.23
N PHE A 38 7.94 8.67 -8.82
CA PHE A 38 8.23 7.33 -8.37
C PHE A 38 9.73 7.11 -8.35
N SER A 39 10.22 6.45 -7.31
CA SER A 39 11.60 6.00 -7.32
C SER A 39 11.74 4.90 -8.37
N GLU A 40 12.96 4.67 -8.83
CA GLU A 40 13.18 3.68 -9.88
C GLU A 40 12.68 2.29 -9.49
N PRO A 41 13.00 1.78 -8.29
CA PRO A 41 12.48 0.46 -7.92
C PRO A 41 10.96 0.41 -7.88
N MET A 42 10.32 1.49 -7.47
CA MET A 42 8.86 1.52 -7.40
C MET A 42 8.25 1.57 -8.79
N LYS A 43 8.88 2.28 -9.71
CA LYS A 43 8.44 2.29 -11.09
C LYS A 43 8.49 0.89 -11.69
N ARG A 44 9.58 0.20 -11.42
CA ARG A 44 9.76 -1.15 -11.95
C ARG A 44 8.70 -2.09 -11.40
N LEU A 45 8.46 -2.00 -10.11
CA LEU A 45 7.45 -2.82 -9.46
C LEU A 45 6.07 -2.57 -10.06
N ARG A 46 5.73 -1.30 -10.24
CA ARG A 46 4.45 -0.93 -10.83
C ARG A 46 4.32 -1.44 -12.25
N ASP A 47 5.36 -1.24 -13.05
CA ASP A 47 5.31 -1.61 -14.47
C ASP A 47 5.25 -3.13 -14.64
N ASP A 48 5.97 -3.86 -13.82
CA ASP A 48 5.94 -5.32 -13.87
C ASP A 48 4.56 -5.83 -13.49
N ALA A 49 3.95 -5.24 -12.49
CA ALA A 49 2.60 -5.63 -12.08
C ALA A 49 1.58 -5.31 -13.18
N LYS A 50 1.75 -4.16 -13.81
CA LYS A 50 0.85 -3.77 -14.90
C LYS A 50 0.95 -4.76 -16.05
N GLU A 51 2.15 -5.14 -16.40
CA GLU A 51 2.38 -6.07 -17.49
C GLU A 51 1.79 -7.43 -17.18
N ALA A 52 1.87 -7.83 -15.92
CA ALA A 52 1.32 -9.12 -15.50
C ALA A 52 -0.18 -9.09 -15.22
N GLY A 53 -0.81 -7.93 -15.39
CA GLY A 53 -2.24 -7.80 -15.13
C GLY A 53 -2.58 -7.80 -13.65
N ARG A 54 -1.66 -7.40 -12.80
CA ARG A 54 -1.84 -7.42 -11.35
C ARG A 54 -1.74 -6.04 -10.71
N LEU A 55 -1.89 -5.00 -11.51
CA LEU A 55 -1.85 -3.65 -10.98
C LEU A 55 -3.28 -3.17 -10.75
N VAL A 56 -3.53 -2.68 -9.54
CA VAL A 56 -4.84 -2.13 -9.18
C VAL A 56 -4.63 -0.68 -8.78
N ASP A 57 -5.34 0.23 -9.44
CA ASP A 57 -5.24 1.65 -9.13
C ASP A 57 -6.43 2.05 -8.27
N ALA A 58 -6.16 2.35 -7.01
CA ALA A 58 -7.18 2.78 -6.05
C ALA A 58 -7.03 4.24 -5.69
N THR A 59 -6.37 5.03 -6.54
CA THR A 59 -6.09 6.44 -6.23
C THR A 59 -7.21 7.38 -6.64
N CYS A 60 -8.15 6.91 -7.43
CA CYS A 60 -9.23 7.76 -7.95
C CYS A 60 -8.69 9.00 -8.66
N GLY A 61 -7.63 8.80 -9.43
CA GLY A 61 -7.04 9.90 -10.19
C GLY A 61 -6.12 10.80 -9.38
N ARG A 62 -5.94 10.50 -8.11
CA ARG A 62 -5.02 11.27 -7.27
C ARG A 62 -3.61 10.74 -7.42
N ARG A 63 -2.67 11.53 -6.93
CA ARG A 63 -1.27 11.14 -6.99
C ARG A 63 -1.02 9.91 -6.12
N THR A 64 -0.29 8.96 -6.66
CA THR A 64 0.06 7.76 -5.92
C THR A 64 1.08 8.08 -4.84
N GLN A 65 0.76 7.75 -3.60
CA GLN A 65 1.65 7.94 -2.48
C GLN A 65 2.29 6.62 -2.05
N THR A 66 1.59 5.52 -2.24
CA THR A 66 1.98 4.25 -1.63
C THR A 66 1.64 3.11 -2.57
N LEU A 67 2.48 2.09 -2.56
CA LEU A 67 2.19 0.81 -3.20
C LEU A 67 1.96 -0.22 -2.11
N VAL A 68 0.84 -0.91 -2.20
CA VAL A 68 0.50 -2.00 -1.27
C VAL A 68 0.66 -3.30 -2.02
N VAL A 69 1.55 -4.14 -1.53
CA VAL A 69 1.86 -5.42 -2.20
C VAL A 69 1.20 -6.54 -1.41
N THR A 70 0.49 -7.40 -2.13
CA THR A 70 -0.20 -8.52 -1.51
C THR A 70 0.55 -9.82 -1.79
N ASP A 71 0.19 -10.86 -1.05
CA ASP A 71 0.83 -12.15 -1.20
C ASP A 71 0.48 -12.85 -2.52
N SER A 72 -0.53 -12.35 -3.22
CA SER A 72 -0.88 -12.84 -4.54
C SER A 72 -0.11 -12.16 -5.66
N GLY A 73 0.79 -11.24 -5.30
CA GLY A 73 1.59 -10.51 -6.29
C GLY A 73 0.89 -9.30 -6.86
N HIS A 74 -0.25 -8.92 -6.32
CA HIS A 74 -0.92 -7.69 -6.76
C HIS A 74 -0.23 -6.48 -6.16
N VAL A 75 -0.18 -5.41 -6.95
CA VAL A 75 0.33 -4.13 -6.49
C VAL A 75 -0.81 -3.14 -6.59
N ILE A 76 -1.15 -2.54 -5.46
CA ILE A 76 -2.28 -1.61 -5.39
C ILE A 76 -1.74 -0.22 -5.13
N LEU A 77 -2.13 0.71 -6.00
CA LEU A 77 -1.71 2.09 -5.86
C LEU A 77 -2.70 2.81 -4.95
N SER A 78 -2.18 3.49 -3.94
CA SER A 78 -3.00 4.22 -2.98
C SER A 78 -2.57 5.67 -2.91
N ALA A 79 -3.53 6.56 -2.74
CA ALA A 79 -3.27 7.98 -2.55
C ALA A 79 -3.03 8.33 -1.08
N VAL A 80 -3.12 7.36 -0.19
CA VAL A 80 -2.87 7.56 1.22
C VAL A 80 -1.39 7.37 1.51
N GLN A 81 -0.83 8.22 2.35
CA GLN A 81 0.58 8.13 2.66
C GLN A 81 0.92 6.85 3.40
N SER A 82 2.13 6.34 3.15
CA SER A 82 2.55 5.08 3.75
C SER A 82 2.56 5.15 5.28
N SER A 83 2.93 6.30 5.84
CA SER A 83 2.92 6.46 7.28
C SER A 83 1.51 6.32 7.86
N THR A 84 0.53 6.85 7.15
CA THR A 84 -0.87 6.73 7.58
C THR A 84 -1.33 5.29 7.49
N LEU A 85 -0.98 4.61 6.41
CA LEU A 85 -1.37 3.21 6.25
C LEU A 85 -0.70 2.33 7.30
N ALA A 86 0.56 2.62 7.61
CA ALA A 86 1.28 1.86 8.63
C ALA A 86 0.60 2.01 9.99
N LEU A 87 0.15 3.21 10.31
CA LEU A 87 -0.56 3.43 11.57
C LEU A 87 -1.88 2.68 11.59
N ARG A 88 -2.62 2.73 10.49
CA ARG A 88 -3.88 2.00 10.41
C ARG A 88 -3.67 0.50 10.51
N LEU A 89 -2.61 0.02 9.88
CA LEU A 89 -2.33 -1.41 9.86
C LEU A 89 -1.92 -1.89 11.24
N GLY A 90 -1.00 -1.18 11.88
CA GLY A 90 -0.55 -1.56 13.20
C GLY A 90 -1.61 -1.31 14.25
N GLY A 91 -2.13 -0.10 14.24
CA GLY A 91 -3.14 0.33 15.19
C GLY A 91 -2.71 0.18 16.62
N SER A 92 -1.40 0.05 16.88
CA SER A 92 -0.94 -0.26 18.20
C SER A 92 0.53 0.07 18.33
N GLU A 93 1.03 -0.18 19.54
CA GLU A 93 2.40 0.07 19.87
C GLU A 93 3.37 -0.74 19.02
N GLU A 94 2.96 -1.93 18.65
CA GLU A 94 3.83 -2.82 17.91
C GLU A 94 4.32 -2.20 16.62
N ALA A 95 3.47 -1.47 15.94
CA ALA A 95 3.83 -0.87 14.68
C ALA A 95 4.95 0.13 14.83
N ARG A 96 5.04 0.75 15.99
CA ARG A 96 6.07 1.77 16.24
C ARG A 96 7.30 1.21 16.90
N ALA A 97 7.15 0.09 17.57
CA ALA A 97 8.23 -0.47 18.35
C ALA A 97 9.26 -1.19 17.50
N VAL A 98 8.92 -1.52 16.29
CA VAL A 98 9.83 -2.24 15.43
C VAL A 98 10.96 -1.31 15.02
N PRO A 99 12.18 -1.69 15.31
CA PRO A 99 13.30 -0.83 14.95
C PRO A 99 13.54 -0.75 13.48
#